data_69909fa596dee33b79aafad193ea7e08
#
_entry.id   69909fa596dee33b79aafad193ea7e08
#
_cell.length_a   1.000
_cell.length_b   1.000
_cell.length_c   1.000
_cell.angle_alpha   90.00
_cell.angle_beta   90.00
_cell.angle_gamma   90.00
#
_symmetry.space_group_name_H-M   'P 1'
#
loop_
_entity.id
_entity.type
_entity.pdbx_description
1 polymer ?
#
loop_
_entity_poly.entity_id
_entity_poly.type
_entity_poly.pdbx_seq_one_letter_code
_entity_poly.pdbx_strand_id
1 'polypeptide(L)'
;MSKTTTTMVADEVERAVAALDLDALKAKYWAQDEFIHLERWLPASLVDCMVAEVDRVRPSVHRNYIPRHKKGGSVSYYTLVEQAPTILAVYRAPALIRLLAHLSGRELQPCPQTDPHSCALYFYTEPGDHIGFHFDTSYYKGSRYTVLIGLVERSSSRLVCQLYKADPNRRPPVELSLATHPGTFVAFNGDKLWHAITPLGENEERVSLTLEYVTDPSMSSLKRFYSNLKDSFAYFGLKTVFTGRVRTSGG
;
A
#
# COMPACT_ATOMS: atom_id res chain seq x y z
N MET A 1 1.41 -18.99 -9.91
CA MET A 1 2.50 -18.11 -10.38
C MET A 1 3.57 -18.93 -11.11
N SER A 2 4.04 -18.47 -12.28
CA SER A 2 5.22 -19.06 -12.91
C SER A 2 6.47 -18.73 -12.09
N LYS A 3 7.36 -19.70 -11.85
CA LYS A 3 8.66 -19.48 -11.19
C LYS A 3 9.47 -18.39 -11.91
N THR A 4 9.38 -18.33 -13.23
CA THR A 4 10.07 -17.36 -14.09
C THR A 4 9.64 -15.92 -13.78
N THR A 5 8.34 -15.64 -13.62
CA THR A 5 7.84 -14.29 -13.29
C THR A 5 8.34 -13.84 -11.92
N THR A 6 8.30 -14.72 -10.93
CA THR A 6 8.76 -14.39 -9.57
C THR A 6 10.25 -14.06 -9.55
N THR A 7 11.08 -14.84 -10.25
CA THR A 7 12.53 -14.61 -10.32
C THR A 7 12.84 -13.28 -11.02
N MET A 8 12.22 -13.02 -12.17
CA MET A 8 12.41 -11.78 -12.92
C MET A 8 12.06 -10.53 -12.07
N VAL A 9 10.92 -10.54 -11.39
CA VAL A 9 10.50 -9.43 -10.52
C VAL A 9 11.48 -9.25 -9.36
N ALA A 10 11.90 -10.35 -8.72
CA ALA A 10 12.87 -10.29 -7.63
C ALA A 10 14.19 -9.66 -8.08
N ASP A 11 14.70 -10.03 -9.24
CA ASP A 11 15.94 -9.49 -9.82
C ASP A 11 15.81 -8.01 -10.19
N GLU A 12 14.65 -7.56 -10.69
CA GLU A 12 14.42 -6.15 -11.01
C GLU A 12 14.33 -5.28 -9.73
N VAL A 13 13.63 -5.76 -8.71
CA VAL A 13 13.57 -5.07 -7.41
C VAL A 13 14.94 -5.05 -6.73
N GLU A 14 15.71 -6.16 -6.78
CA GLU A 14 17.08 -6.22 -6.25
C GLU A 14 17.99 -5.16 -6.90
N ARG A 15 17.96 -5.06 -8.24
CA ARG A 15 18.73 -4.05 -8.99
C ARG A 15 18.31 -2.62 -8.63
N ALA A 16 17.02 -2.38 -8.49
CA ALA A 16 16.51 -1.06 -8.11
C ALA A 16 16.94 -0.67 -6.69
N VAL A 17 16.96 -1.62 -5.75
CA VAL A 17 17.45 -1.39 -4.37
C VAL A 17 18.97 -1.19 -4.37
N ALA A 18 19.72 -2.00 -5.12
CA ALA A 18 21.19 -1.90 -5.18
C ALA A 18 21.69 -0.57 -5.77
N ALA A 19 20.85 0.15 -6.51
CA ALA A 19 21.18 1.48 -7.04
C ALA A 19 21.00 2.63 -6.02
N LEU A 20 20.49 2.35 -4.82
CA LEU A 20 20.26 3.35 -3.78
C LEU A 20 21.47 3.49 -2.84
N ASP A 21 21.74 4.72 -2.42
CA ASP A 21 22.54 4.98 -1.23
C ASP A 21 21.65 4.75 0.03
N LEU A 22 21.75 3.55 0.58
CA LEU A 22 20.87 3.10 1.66
C LEU A 22 21.09 3.89 2.95
N ASP A 23 22.30 4.33 3.25
CA ASP A 23 22.61 5.07 4.47
C ASP A 23 22.09 6.51 4.38
N ALA A 24 22.30 7.17 3.25
CA ALA A 24 21.72 8.49 2.99
C ALA A 24 20.18 8.44 3.00
N LEU A 25 19.60 7.37 2.43
CA LEU A 25 18.15 7.18 2.41
C LEU A 25 17.58 6.96 3.80
N LYS A 26 18.25 6.16 4.62
CA LYS A 26 17.89 5.93 6.03
C LYS A 26 17.97 7.22 6.85
N ALA A 27 19.04 7.99 6.68
CA ALA A 27 19.17 9.29 7.36
C ALA A 27 18.00 10.22 7.00
N LYS A 28 17.64 10.30 5.70
CA LYS A 28 16.50 11.08 5.21
C LYS A 28 15.17 10.57 5.77
N TYR A 29 14.95 9.26 5.80
CA TYR A 29 13.75 8.61 6.32
C TYR A 29 13.49 9.03 7.79
N TRP A 30 14.51 8.95 8.63
CA TRP A 30 14.38 9.34 10.04
C TRP A 30 14.27 10.85 10.23
N ALA A 31 14.96 11.66 9.41
CA ALA A 31 14.83 13.12 9.43
C ALA A 31 13.42 13.60 9.05
N GLN A 32 12.65 12.78 8.34
CA GLN A 32 11.28 13.05 7.89
C GLN A 32 10.21 12.28 8.69
N ASP A 33 10.48 11.95 9.94
CA ASP A 33 9.56 11.25 10.84
C ASP A 33 9.10 9.88 10.33
N GLU A 34 10.05 9.07 9.90
CA GLU A 34 9.82 7.75 9.30
C GLU A 34 9.02 7.80 7.99
N PHE A 35 9.37 8.75 7.12
CA PHE A 35 8.78 8.93 5.80
C PHE A 35 9.86 9.03 4.72
N ILE A 36 9.61 8.41 3.56
CA ILE A 36 10.45 8.56 2.36
C ILE A 36 9.60 8.59 1.10
N HIS A 37 10.00 9.42 0.14
CA HIS A 37 9.43 9.50 -1.19
C HIS A 37 10.54 9.38 -2.22
N LEU A 38 10.40 8.42 -3.15
CA LEU A 38 11.27 8.19 -4.28
C LEU A 38 10.44 8.30 -5.56
N GLU A 39 10.65 9.36 -6.32
CA GLU A 39 9.90 9.60 -7.54
C GLU A 39 10.37 8.64 -8.64
N ARG A 40 9.42 7.92 -9.29
CA ARG A 40 9.66 7.02 -10.43
C ARG A 40 10.84 6.03 -10.20
N TRP A 41 10.94 5.53 -8.99
CA TRP A 41 12.04 4.65 -8.59
C TRP A 41 11.97 3.26 -9.21
N LEU A 42 10.76 2.69 -9.34
CA LEU A 42 10.61 1.35 -9.91
C LEU A 42 10.89 1.37 -11.42
N PRO A 43 11.54 0.32 -11.97
CA PRO A 43 11.78 0.17 -13.40
C PRO A 43 10.47 0.24 -14.20
N ALA A 44 10.49 0.96 -15.34
CA ALA A 44 9.31 1.13 -16.18
C ALA A 44 8.74 -0.21 -16.65
N SER A 45 9.58 -1.17 -17.03
CA SER A 45 9.18 -2.53 -17.42
C SER A 45 8.35 -3.24 -16.35
N LEU A 46 8.73 -3.09 -15.07
CA LEU A 46 8.02 -3.66 -13.95
C LEU A 46 6.69 -2.94 -13.70
N VAL A 47 6.70 -1.62 -13.83
CA VAL A 47 5.49 -0.79 -13.72
C VAL A 47 4.48 -1.15 -14.80
N ASP A 48 4.91 -1.29 -16.06
CA ASP A 48 4.05 -1.68 -17.18
C ASP A 48 3.39 -3.04 -16.96
N CYS A 49 4.13 -4.02 -16.44
CA CYS A 49 3.57 -5.32 -16.05
C CYS A 49 2.50 -5.19 -14.95
N MET A 50 2.74 -4.35 -13.94
CA MET A 50 1.74 -4.11 -12.88
C MET A 50 0.52 -3.36 -13.40
N VAL A 51 0.67 -2.40 -14.32
CA VAL A 51 -0.44 -1.67 -14.95
C VAL A 51 -1.31 -2.62 -15.78
N ALA A 52 -0.71 -3.55 -16.52
CA ALA A 52 -1.48 -4.58 -17.24
C ALA A 52 -2.29 -5.49 -16.27
N GLU A 53 -1.79 -5.71 -15.05
CA GLU A 53 -2.54 -6.43 -14.01
C GLU A 53 -3.65 -5.56 -13.40
N VAL A 54 -3.45 -4.24 -13.27
CA VAL A 54 -4.52 -3.30 -12.87
C VAL A 54 -5.70 -3.40 -13.82
N ASP A 55 -5.47 -3.42 -15.14
CA ASP A 55 -6.54 -3.55 -16.12
C ASP A 55 -7.27 -4.90 -16.03
N ARG A 56 -6.53 -5.96 -15.75
CA ARG A 56 -7.10 -7.32 -15.55
C ARG A 56 -8.04 -7.39 -14.36
N VAL A 57 -7.68 -6.76 -13.23
CA VAL A 57 -8.49 -6.80 -12.00
C VAL A 57 -9.57 -5.74 -11.92
N ARG A 58 -9.58 -4.78 -12.85
CA ARG A 58 -10.56 -3.67 -12.90
C ARG A 58 -12.02 -4.12 -12.79
N PRO A 59 -12.48 -5.24 -13.44
CA PRO A 59 -13.84 -5.74 -13.26
C PRO A 59 -14.18 -6.19 -11.84
N SER A 60 -13.17 -6.43 -11.00
CA SER A 60 -13.33 -6.85 -9.60
C SER A 60 -13.29 -5.69 -8.60
N VAL A 61 -13.28 -4.46 -9.07
CA VAL A 61 -13.27 -3.27 -8.21
C VAL A 61 -14.56 -3.20 -7.41
N HIS A 62 -14.41 -3.20 -6.09
CA HIS A 62 -15.52 -2.91 -5.19
C HIS A 62 -15.51 -1.42 -4.82
N ARG A 63 -16.58 -0.71 -5.18
CA ARG A 63 -16.73 0.71 -4.83
C ARG A 63 -17.43 0.86 -3.50
N ASN A 64 -16.97 1.81 -2.73
CA ASN A 64 -17.57 2.17 -1.44
C ASN A 64 -17.58 3.66 -1.20
N TYR A 65 -18.47 4.07 -0.31
CA TYR A 65 -18.63 5.44 0.14
C TYR A 65 -18.84 5.46 1.66
N ILE A 66 -17.95 6.15 2.35
CA ILE A 66 -18.07 6.44 3.78
C ILE A 66 -18.17 7.97 3.88
N PRO A 67 -19.31 8.54 4.27
CA PRO A 67 -19.50 9.99 4.34
C PRO A 67 -18.36 10.70 5.06
N ARG A 68 -17.82 11.77 4.44
CA ARG A 68 -16.70 12.59 4.96
C ARG A 68 -15.36 11.87 5.13
N HIS A 69 -15.28 10.58 4.83
CA HIS A 69 -14.05 9.82 5.00
C HIS A 69 -13.49 9.26 3.70
N LYS A 70 -14.31 8.56 2.90
CA LYS A 70 -13.83 7.89 1.69
C LYS A 70 -14.90 7.79 0.62
N LYS A 71 -14.52 8.06 -0.62
CA LYS A 71 -15.22 7.65 -1.83
C LYS A 71 -14.20 7.04 -2.79
N GLY A 72 -14.45 5.87 -3.36
CA GLY A 72 -13.53 5.24 -4.29
C GLY A 72 -13.75 3.75 -4.43
N GLY A 73 -12.89 3.11 -5.23
CA GLY A 73 -12.87 1.68 -5.44
C GLY A 73 -11.65 1.01 -4.82
N SER A 74 -11.75 -0.29 -4.56
CA SER A 74 -10.62 -1.09 -4.12
C SER A 74 -10.69 -2.54 -4.60
N VAL A 75 -9.51 -3.15 -4.75
CA VAL A 75 -9.34 -4.58 -5.01
C VAL A 75 -8.49 -5.17 -3.90
N SER A 76 -8.98 -6.22 -3.26
CA SER A 76 -8.37 -6.83 -2.08
C SER A 76 -7.21 -7.75 -2.43
N TYR A 77 -6.39 -8.07 -1.40
CA TYR A 77 -5.35 -9.09 -1.45
C TYR A 77 -5.83 -10.40 -2.09
N TYR A 78 -7.03 -10.88 -1.76
CA TYR A 78 -7.54 -12.15 -2.25
C TYR A 78 -7.69 -12.19 -3.77
N THR A 79 -8.19 -11.12 -4.37
CA THR A 79 -8.29 -10.99 -5.83
C THR A 79 -6.90 -10.88 -6.46
N LEU A 80 -5.98 -10.12 -5.83
CA LEU A 80 -4.61 -9.97 -6.34
C LEU A 80 -3.85 -11.30 -6.31
N VAL A 81 -4.06 -12.15 -5.30
CA VAL A 81 -3.46 -13.50 -5.25
C VAL A 81 -3.81 -14.33 -6.48
N GLU A 82 -5.01 -14.19 -6.98
CA GLU A 82 -5.51 -14.98 -8.12
C GLU A 82 -5.12 -14.36 -9.47
N GLN A 83 -5.09 -13.03 -9.58
CA GLN A 83 -5.09 -12.34 -10.86
C GLN A 83 -3.88 -11.41 -11.11
N ALA A 84 -3.06 -11.11 -10.09
CA ALA A 84 -1.99 -10.13 -10.17
C ALA A 84 -0.63 -10.67 -9.68
N PRO A 85 -0.03 -11.64 -10.38
CA PRO A 85 1.18 -12.31 -9.95
C PRO A 85 2.40 -11.38 -9.85
N THR A 86 2.54 -10.37 -10.72
CA THR A 86 3.64 -9.40 -10.67
C THR A 86 3.54 -8.53 -9.42
N ILE A 87 2.34 -8.00 -9.14
CA ILE A 87 2.06 -7.21 -7.92
C ILE A 87 2.40 -8.01 -6.68
N LEU A 88 1.98 -9.28 -6.62
CA LEU A 88 2.29 -10.17 -5.49
C LEU A 88 3.78 -10.47 -5.37
N ALA A 89 4.50 -10.59 -6.48
CA ALA A 89 5.94 -10.82 -6.49
C ALA A 89 6.70 -9.59 -5.96
N VAL A 90 6.28 -8.38 -6.32
CA VAL A 90 6.81 -7.12 -5.74
C VAL A 90 6.56 -7.08 -4.23
N TYR A 91 5.32 -7.33 -3.79
CA TYR A 91 4.97 -7.34 -2.37
C TYR A 91 5.83 -8.29 -1.53
N ARG A 92 6.18 -9.45 -2.10
CA ARG A 92 6.95 -10.50 -1.44
C ARG A 92 8.45 -10.46 -1.74
N ALA A 93 8.91 -9.46 -2.52
CA ALA A 93 10.31 -9.36 -2.92
C ALA A 93 11.23 -9.22 -1.70
N PRO A 94 12.20 -10.13 -1.48
CA PRO A 94 13.08 -10.07 -0.33
C PRO A 94 13.88 -8.76 -0.26
N ALA A 95 14.28 -8.21 -1.43
CA ALA A 95 15.00 -6.94 -1.50
C ALA A 95 14.17 -5.76 -0.98
N LEU A 96 12.87 -5.72 -1.30
CA LEU A 96 11.98 -4.68 -0.79
C LEU A 96 11.82 -4.79 0.73
N ILE A 97 11.65 -6.00 1.26
CA ILE A 97 11.55 -6.23 2.71
C ILE A 97 12.84 -5.82 3.41
N ARG A 98 14.02 -6.16 2.85
CA ARG A 98 15.31 -5.74 3.40
C ARG A 98 15.50 -4.22 3.35
N LEU A 99 15.07 -3.55 2.27
CA LEU A 99 15.08 -2.09 2.18
C LEU A 99 14.28 -1.47 3.33
N LEU A 100 13.04 -1.91 3.52
CA LEU A 100 12.18 -1.39 4.59
C LEU A 100 12.74 -1.69 5.98
N ALA A 101 13.31 -2.87 6.20
CA ALA A 101 13.97 -3.23 7.45
C ALA A 101 15.19 -2.35 7.72
N HIS A 102 16.00 -2.06 6.68
CA HIS A 102 17.15 -1.16 6.79
C HIS A 102 16.72 0.28 7.15
N LEU A 103 15.70 0.81 6.45
CA LEU A 103 15.16 2.16 6.70
C LEU A 103 14.61 2.28 8.12
N SER A 104 13.73 1.37 8.51
CA SER A 104 13.05 1.41 9.81
C SER A 104 13.94 1.01 10.99
N GLY A 105 15.02 0.26 10.73
CA GLY A 105 15.84 -0.37 11.78
C GLY A 105 15.12 -1.48 12.54
N ARG A 106 14.09 -2.08 11.93
CA ARG A 106 13.24 -3.12 12.52
C ARG A 106 13.10 -4.32 11.58
N GLU A 107 12.94 -5.50 12.12
CA GLU A 107 12.53 -6.66 11.33
C GLU A 107 11.09 -6.49 10.88
N LEU A 108 10.86 -6.65 9.59
CA LEU A 108 9.55 -6.50 8.96
C LEU A 108 9.18 -7.76 8.17
N GLN A 109 7.91 -8.06 8.17
CA GLN A 109 7.34 -9.11 7.34
C GLN A 109 6.02 -8.65 6.71
N PRO A 110 5.60 -9.23 5.59
CA PRO A 110 4.28 -9.00 5.02
C PRO A 110 3.18 -9.24 6.05
N CYS A 111 2.12 -8.43 6.02
CA CYS A 111 0.95 -8.67 6.85
C CYS A 111 0.32 -10.05 6.56
N PRO A 112 -0.41 -10.64 7.52
CA PRO A 112 -1.04 -11.95 7.34
C PRO A 112 -1.91 -12.02 6.10
N GLN A 113 -1.89 -13.17 5.43
CA GLN A 113 -2.70 -13.42 4.22
C GLN A 113 -4.22 -13.35 4.47
N THR A 114 -4.64 -13.32 5.72
CA THR A 114 -6.03 -13.14 6.13
C THR A 114 -6.44 -11.68 6.23
N ASP A 115 -5.51 -10.74 5.99
CA ASP A 115 -5.78 -9.31 5.96
C ASP A 115 -6.04 -8.88 4.50
N PRO A 116 -7.26 -8.45 4.14
CA PRO A 116 -7.58 -8.03 2.78
C PRO A 116 -6.84 -6.77 2.33
N HIS A 117 -6.29 -6.00 3.28
CA HIS A 117 -5.49 -4.79 3.03
C HIS A 117 -3.99 -5.05 2.91
N SER A 118 -3.52 -6.28 3.21
CA SER A 118 -2.09 -6.59 3.23
C SER A 118 -1.36 -6.22 1.92
N CYS A 119 -2.07 -6.32 0.79
CA CYS A 119 -1.69 -5.84 -0.52
C CYS A 119 -2.99 -5.51 -1.27
N ALA A 120 -3.22 -4.25 -1.59
CA ALA A 120 -4.50 -3.80 -2.16
C ALA A 120 -4.29 -2.70 -3.21
N LEU A 121 -5.17 -2.68 -4.22
CA LEU A 121 -5.26 -1.59 -5.18
C LEU A 121 -6.39 -0.64 -4.79
N TYR A 122 -6.13 0.65 -4.88
CA TYR A 122 -7.11 1.71 -4.69
C TYR A 122 -7.33 2.45 -5.99
N PHE A 123 -8.61 2.51 -6.40
CA PHE A 123 -9.07 3.12 -7.64
C PHE A 123 -9.84 4.40 -7.33
N TYR A 124 -9.36 5.49 -7.89
CA TYR A 124 -10.03 6.78 -7.92
C TYR A 124 -10.34 7.06 -9.39
N THR A 125 -11.61 6.90 -9.78
CA THR A 125 -12.05 6.87 -11.19
C THR A 125 -13.33 7.67 -11.44
N GLU A 126 -13.91 8.24 -10.39
CA GLU A 126 -15.08 9.09 -10.49
C GLU A 126 -14.82 10.44 -9.82
N PRO A 127 -15.43 11.54 -10.33
CA PRO A 127 -15.29 12.85 -9.72
C PRO A 127 -15.60 12.82 -8.21
N GLY A 128 -14.73 13.45 -7.44
CA GLY A 128 -14.84 13.49 -5.99
C GLY A 128 -14.36 12.24 -5.26
N ASP A 129 -13.79 11.24 -5.95
CA ASP A 129 -13.13 10.11 -5.28
C ASP A 129 -11.95 10.61 -4.44
N HIS A 130 -11.92 10.23 -3.17
CA HIS A 130 -10.93 10.70 -2.20
C HIS A 130 -10.81 9.74 -1.03
N ILE A 131 -9.78 9.96 -0.20
CA ILE A 131 -9.73 9.45 1.16
C ILE A 131 -9.30 10.59 2.09
N GLY A 132 -10.12 10.87 3.11
CA GLY A 132 -9.85 11.91 4.09
C GLY A 132 -8.63 11.60 4.94
N PHE A 133 -8.16 12.60 5.67
CA PHE A 133 -7.00 12.44 6.55
C PHE A 133 -7.18 11.33 7.58
N HIS A 134 -6.17 10.44 7.67
CA HIS A 134 -6.14 9.31 8.59
C HIS A 134 -4.71 8.86 8.88
N PHE A 135 -4.54 8.04 9.91
CA PHE A 135 -3.40 7.17 10.13
C PHE A 135 -3.74 5.75 9.67
N ASP A 136 -2.75 5.01 9.18
CA ASP A 136 -2.90 3.58 8.89
C ASP A 136 -2.77 2.78 10.20
N THR A 137 -3.76 2.93 11.06
CA THR A 137 -3.71 2.35 12.41
C THR A 137 -3.62 0.84 12.38
N SER A 138 -2.62 0.30 13.07
CA SER A 138 -2.40 -1.13 13.19
C SER A 138 -3.39 -1.79 14.15
N TYR A 139 -4.04 -2.88 13.70
CA TYR A 139 -4.76 -3.81 14.58
C TYR A 139 -3.83 -4.89 15.17
N TYR A 140 -2.62 -5.00 14.66
CA TYR A 140 -1.56 -5.89 15.13
C TYR A 140 -0.92 -5.34 16.41
N LYS A 141 -0.16 -6.18 17.10
CA LYS A 141 0.62 -5.72 18.26
C LYS A 141 1.83 -4.89 17.83
N GLY A 142 2.40 -5.22 16.66
CA GLY A 142 3.52 -4.49 16.10
C GLY A 142 3.11 -3.22 15.37
N SER A 143 4.10 -2.38 15.06
CA SER A 143 3.95 -1.21 14.19
C SER A 143 3.69 -1.65 12.76
N ARG A 144 2.85 -0.88 12.06
CA ARG A 144 2.52 -1.07 10.65
C ARG A 144 3.31 -0.11 9.79
N TYR A 145 3.86 -0.62 8.72
CA TYR A 145 4.59 0.14 7.72
C TYR A 145 3.90 -0.01 6.37
N THR A 146 3.55 1.13 5.80
CA THR A 146 2.84 1.21 4.52
C THR A 146 3.81 1.60 3.41
N VAL A 147 3.72 0.89 2.30
CA VAL A 147 4.32 1.28 1.02
C VAL A 147 3.20 1.62 0.05
N LEU A 148 3.27 2.79 -0.57
CA LEU A 148 2.39 3.20 -1.66
C LEU A 148 3.20 3.30 -2.95
N ILE A 149 2.70 2.64 -4.01
CA ILE A 149 3.28 2.70 -5.35
C ILE A 149 2.24 3.29 -6.30
N GLY A 150 2.62 4.36 -7.01
CA GLY A 150 1.80 4.93 -8.09
C GLY A 150 1.81 4.01 -9.31
N LEU A 151 0.64 3.71 -9.87
CA LEU A 151 0.50 2.89 -11.08
C LEU A 151 -0.17 3.66 -12.22
N VAL A 152 -1.23 4.40 -11.93
CA VAL A 152 -1.88 5.31 -12.89
C VAL A 152 -2.03 6.67 -12.24
N GLU A 153 -1.58 7.73 -12.92
CA GLU A 153 -1.68 9.11 -12.43
C GLU A 153 -2.01 10.04 -13.59
N ARG A 154 -3.27 10.23 -13.82
CA ARG A 154 -3.84 11.16 -14.82
C ARG A 154 -4.84 12.08 -14.13
N SER A 155 -4.37 12.71 -13.03
CA SER A 155 -5.25 13.49 -12.16
C SER A 155 -4.59 14.72 -11.55
N SER A 156 -5.44 15.66 -11.15
CA SER A 156 -5.08 16.79 -10.28
C SER A 156 -4.98 16.37 -8.79
N SER A 157 -5.50 15.19 -8.46
CA SER A 157 -5.48 14.63 -7.08
C SER A 157 -4.05 14.47 -6.56
N ARG A 158 -3.89 14.63 -5.25
CA ARG A 158 -2.59 14.57 -4.57
C ARG A 158 -2.65 13.67 -3.35
N LEU A 159 -1.54 12.99 -3.08
CA LEU A 159 -1.25 12.46 -1.77
C LEU A 159 -0.75 13.61 -0.89
N VAL A 160 -1.53 13.99 0.11
CA VAL A 160 -1.16 15.03 1.08
C VAL A 160 -0.70 14.34 2.36
N CYS A 161 0.51 14.67 2.82
CA CYS A 161 1.15 14.08 3.99
C CYS A 161 1.47 15.18 5.00
N GLN A 162 1.12 14.98 6.28
CA GLN A 162 1.53 15.86 7.37
C GLN A 162 2.57 15.14 8.23
N LEU A 163 3.85 15.46 8.00
CA LEU A 163 4.97 14.98 8.80
C LEU A 163 4.89 15.59 10.20
N TYR A 164 5.39 14.87 11.20
CA TYR A 164 5.44 15.31 12.61
C TYR A 164 4.09 15.54 13.29
N LYS A 165 2.98 15.13 12.67
CA LYS A 165 1.64 15.29 13.26
C LYS A 165 1.47 14.56 14.59
N ALA A 166 2.14 13.42 14.73
CA ALA A 166 2.16 12.59 15.95
C ALA A 166 3.45 12.75 16.77
N ASP A 167 4.26 13.77 16.49
CA ASP A 167 5.55 13.96 17.17
C ASP A 167 5.35 14.31 18.66
N PRO A 168 5.87 13.50 19.59
CA PRO A 168 5.79 13.77 21.02
C PRO A 168 6.50 15.07 21.44
N ASN A 169 7.48 15.51 20.65
CA ASN A 169 8.21 16.76 20.90
C ASN A 169 7.48 18.00 20.36
N ARG A 170 6.27 17.83 19.81
CA ARG A 170 5.41 18.91 19.30
C ARG A 170 6.07 19.78 18.22
N ARG A 171 6.90 19.18 17.37
CA ARG A 171 7.39 19.86 16.17
C ARG A 171 6.18 20.30 15.33
N PRO A 172 6.22 21.50 14.72
CA PRO A 172 5.16 21.92 13.80
C PRO A 172 5.01 20.93 12.65
N PRO A 173 3.79 20.54 12.28
CA PRO A 173 3.57 19.68 11.12
C PRO A 173 4.10 20.34 9.84
N VAL A 174 4.76 19.54 9.00
CA VAL A 174 5.18 19.92 7.66
C VAL A 174 4.29 19.21 6.66
N GLU A 175 3.59 19.97 5.83
CA GLU A 175 2.71 19.40 4.81
C GLU A 175 3.45 19.23 3.49
N LEU A 176 3.32 18.04 2.92
CA LEU A 176 3.79 17.68 1.59
C LEU A 176 2.58 17.35 0.70
N SER A 177 2.63 17.81 -0.56
CA SER A 177 1.61 17.51 -1.58
C SER A 177 2.29 16.84 -2.76
N LEU A 178 2.02 15.55 -2.98
CA LEU A 178 2.76 14.69 -3.89
C LEU A 178 1.86 14.17 -5.02
N ALA A 179 2.33 14.27 -6.26
CA ALA A 179 1.83 13.43 -7.34
C ALA A 179 2.49 12.06 -7.24
N THR A 180 1.73 10.99 -7.39
CA THR A 180 2.28 9.62 -7.37
C THR A 180 2.31 9.06 -8.78
N HIS A 181 3.21 9.60 -9.60
CA HIS A 181 3.43 9.11 -10.97
C HIS A 181 3.75 7.61 -11.00
N PRO A 182 3.51 6.92 -12.14
CA PRO A 182 3.87 5.51 -12.27
C PRO A 182 5.31 5.22 -11.84
N GLY A 183 5.49 4.23 -10.97
CA GLY A 183 6.78 3.87 -10.39
C GLY A 183 7.23 4.71 -9.19
N THR A 184 6.47 5.75 -8.80
CA THR A 184 6.73 6.46 -7.55
C THR A 184 6.51 5.54 -6.35
N PHE A 185 7.46 5.58 -5.43
CA PHE A 185 7.47 4.80 -4.19
C PHE A 185 7.42 5.74 -2.99
N VAL A 186 6.46 5.51 -2.10
CA VAL A 186 6.36 6.20 -0.81
C VAL A 186 6.33 5.14 0.28
N ALA A 187 7.21 5.26 1.29
CA ALA A 187 7.18 4.35 2.43
C ALA A 187 7.16 5.13 3.74
N PHE A 188 6.36 4.68 4.69
CA PHE A 188 6.19 5.37 5.96
C PHE A 188 5.72 4.46 7.09
N ASN A 189 5.90 4.95 8.32
CA ASN A 189 5.27 4.34 9.48
C ASN A 189 3.80 4.74 9.55
N GLY A 190 2.90 3.77 9.39
CA GLY A 190 1.45 3.99 9.34
C GLY A 190 0.86 4.59 10.62
N ASP A 191 1.49 4.36 11.77
CA ASP A 191 1.06 4.92 13.05
C ASP A 191 1.43 6.41 13.22
N LYS A 192 2.28 6.96 12.33
CA LYS A 192 2.82 8.33 12.44
C LYS A 192 2.35 9.29 11.36
N LEU A 193 2.25 8.82 10.12
CA LEU A 193 1.92 9.68 9.00
C LEU A 193 0.41 9.96 8.94
N TRP A 194 0.04 11.22 9.16
CA TRP A 194 -1.30 11.73 8.91
C TRP A 194 -1.42 12.11 7.44
N HIS A 195 -2.23 11.38 6.67
CA HIS A 195 -2.26 11.55 5.22
C HIS A 195 -3.65 11.42 4.63
N ALA A 196 -3.81 11.96 3.41
CA ALA A 196 -5.06 11.98 2.67
C ALA A 196 -4.80 11.88 1.16
N ILE A 197 -5.83 11.49 0.40
CA ILE A 197 -5.89 11.67 -1.04
C ILE A 197 -6.94 12.73 -1.34
N THR A 198 -6.54 13.81 -2.01
CA THR A 198 -7.47 14.90 -2.38
C THR A 198 -8.50 14.43 -3.40
N PRO A 199 -9.68 15.08 -3.47
CA PRO A 199 -10.73 14.70 -4.40
C PRO A 199 -10.26 14.70 -5.86
N LEU A 200 -10.69 13.68 -6.60
CA LEU A 200 -10.48 13.54 -8.03
C LEU A 200 -11.36 14.54 -8.80
N GLY A 201 -10.84 15.12 -9.87
CA GLY A 201 -11.57 15.96 -10.83
C GLY A 201 -12.39 15.13 -11.84
N GLU A 202 -13.01 15.82 -12.79
CA GLU A 202 -13.74 15.18 -13.89
C GLU A 202 -12.78 14.65 -14.96
N ASN A 203 -13.10 13.47 -15.51
CA ASN A 203 -12.30 12.78 -16.54
C ASN A 203 -10.87 12.45 -16.08
N GLU A 204 -10.67 12.34 -14.80
CA GLU A 204 -9.39 11.99 -14.17
C GLU A 204 -9.37 10.54 -13.70
N GLU A 205 -8.16 9.99 -13.57
CA GLU A 205 -7.94 8.65 -13.06
C GLU A 205 -6.65 8.59 -12.26
N ARG A 206 -6.73 7.92 -11.12
CA ARG A 206 -5.60 7.56 -10.27
C ARG A 206 -5.76 6.14 -9.77
N VAL A 207 -4.70 5.32 -9.87
CA VAL A 207 -4.64 3.99 -9.25
C VAL A 207 -3.34 3.87 -8.48
N SER A 208 -3.47 3.49 -7.21
CA SER A 208 -2.34 3.29 -6.30
C SER A 208 -2.36 1.87 -5.74
N LEU A 209 -1.18 1.26 -5.66
CA LEU A 209 -0.95 0.00 -4.97
C LEU A 209 -0.47 0.31 -3.55
N THR A 210 -1.07 -0.32 -2.55
CA THR A 210 -0.65 -0.25 -1.16
C THR A 210 -0.19 -1.62 -0.68
N LEU A 211 0.99 -1.67 -0.07
CA LEU A 211 1.63 -2.86 0.47
C LEU A 211 1.87 -2.66 1.96
N GLU A 212 1.44 -3.62 2.78
CA GLU A 212 1.49 -3.48 4.22
C GLU A 212 2.46 -4.49 4.85
N TYR A 213 3.33 -3.97 5.71
CA TYR A 213 4.31 -4.75 6.46
C TYR A 213 4.17 -4.49 7.95
N VAL A 214 4.57 -5.45 8.77
CA VAL A 214 4.38 -5.38 10.21
C VAL A 214 5.57 -5.98 10.97
N THR A 215 5.87 -5.45 12.16
CA THR A 215 6.92 -5.99 13.03
C THR A 215 6.45 -7.21 13.82
N ASP A 216 5.20 -7.20 14.31
CA ASP A 216 4.57 -8.35 15.00
C ASP A 216 3.15 -8.56 14.46
N PRO A 217 2.91 -9.62 13.67
CA PRO A 217 1.62 -9.91 13.06
C PRO A 217 0.60 -10.48 14.04
N SER A 218 0.94 -10.67 15.30
CA SER A 218 0.00 -11.20 16.29
C SER A 218 -1.13 -10.20 16.58
N MET A 219 -2.33 -10.72 16.74
CA MET A 219 -3.53 -9.92 16.97
C MET A 219 -4.42 -10.62 18.00
N SER A 220 -5.04 -9.85 18.92
CA SER A 220 -6.04 -10.43 19.81
C SER A 220 -7.30 -10.84 19.02
N SER A 221 -7.98 -11.90 19.46
CA SER A 221 -9.18 -12.43 18.79
C SER A 221 -10.29 -11.37 18.64
N LEU A 222 -10.44 -10.49 19.61
CA LEU A 222 -11.42 -9.41 19.60
C LEU A 222 -11.09 -8.34 18.55
N LYS A 223 -9.81 -7.94 18.45
CA LYS A 223 -9.35 -7.00 17.43
C LYS A 223 -9.51 -7.59 16.02
N ARG A 224 -9.25 -8.88 15.85
CA ARG A 224 -9.45 -9.59 14.56
C ARG A 224 -10.91 -9.56 14.13
N PHE A 225 -11.84 -9.82 15.04
CA PHE A 225 -13.28 -9.76 14.74
C PHE A 225 -13.72 -8.35 14.32
N TYR A 226 -13.30 -7.34 15.06
CA TYR A 226 -13.61 -5.94 14.74
C TYR A 226 -13.00 -5.48 13.40
N SER A 227 -11.74 -5.84 13.13
CA SER A 227 -11.09 -5.55 11.85
C SER A 227 -11.87 -6.17 10.68
N ASN A 228 -12.17 -7.47 10.75
CA ASN A 228 -12.92 -8.17 9.71
C ASN A 228 -14.30 -7.54 9.45
N LEU A 229 -14.99 -7.13 10.51
CA LEU A 229 -16.30 -6.49 10.39
C LEU A 229 -16.19 -5.12 9.70
N LYS A 230 -15.23 -4.28 10.13
CA LYS A 230 -14.96 -2.97 9.53
C LYS A 230 -14.58 -3.10 8.05
N ASP A 231 -13.69 -4.03 7.72
CA ASP A 231 -13.19 -4.26 6.36
C ASP A 231 -14.30 -4.76 5.43
N SER A 232 -15.21 -5.60 5.96
CA SER A 232 -16.40 -6.06 5.23
C SER A 232 -17.33 -4.94 4.85
N PHE A 233 -17.59 -4.02 5.77
CA PHE A 233 -18.52 -2.91 5.52
C PHE A 233 -17.87 -1.74 4.78
N ALA A 234 -16.59 -1.45 5.06
CA ALA A 234 -15.96 -0.22 4.63
C ALA A 234 -15.20 -0.33 3.30
N TYR A 235 -14.69 -1.52 2.92
CA TYR A 235 -13.72 -1.60 1.82
C TYR A 235 -14.01 -2.66 0.76
N PHE A 236 -14.41 -3.89 1.10
CA PHE A 236 -14.40 -5.01 0.15
C PHE A 236 -15.72 -5.77 0.01
N GLY A 237 -16.73 -5.41 0.80
CA GLY A 237 -18.04 -6.10 0.82
C GLY A 237 -18.02 -7.43 1.59
N LEU A 238 -19.20 -7.83 2.10
CA LEU A 238 -19.38 -9.00 2.96
C LEU A 238 -18.90 -10.31 2.32
N LYS A 239 -19.12 -10.51 1.02
CA LYS A 239 -18.74 -11.75 0.34
C LYS A 239 -17.22 -11.98 0.33
N THR A 240 -16.42 -10.95 0.12
CA THR A 240 -14.96 -11.05 -0.03
C THR A 240 -14.27 -11.43 1.28
N VAL A 241 -14.76 -10.94 2.41
CA VAL A 241 -14.14 -11.18 3.72
C VAL A 241 -14.52 -12.55 4.29
N PHE A 242 -15.74 -13.04 4.04
CA PHE A 242 -16.21 -14.32 4.58
C PHE A 242 -15.92 -15.52 3.66
N THR A 243 -15.72 -15.32 2.34
CA THR A 243 -15.37 -16.41 1.40
C THR A 243 -13.86 -16.61 1.24
N GLY A 244 -13.02 -15.78 1.82
CA GLY A 244 -11.55 -15.89 1.78
C GLY A 244 -10.96 -17.11 2.51
N ARG A 245 -11.72 -18.18 2.72
CA ARG A 245 -11.18 -19.51 3.02
C ARG A 245 -10.49 -20.03 1.76
N VAL A 246 -9.17 -19.90 1.74
CA VAL A 246 -8.33 -20.73 0.88
C VAL A 246 -8.80 -22.18 1.04
N ARG A 247 -9.39 -22.77 -0.02
CA ARG A 247 -9.52 -24.20 -0.12
C ARG A 247 -8.09 -24.76 -0.16
N THR A 248 -7.58 -25.16 0.96
CA THR A 248 -6.49 -26.15 0.99
C THR A 248 -7.09 -27.41 0.43
N SER A 249 -6.87 -27.69 -0.86
CA SER A 249 -7.03 -29.01 -1.41
C SER A 249 -6.01 -29.91 -0.74
N GLY A 250 -6.46 -30.60 0.30
CA GLY A 250 -5.81 -31.81 0.77
C GLY A 250 -6.11 -32.93 -0.22
N GLY A 251 -5.11 -33.73 -0.51
CA GLY A 251 -5.12 -34.89 -1.35
C GLY A 251 -3.72 -35.13 -1.85
#